data_17680f46c6268879eaa4a7ac8314babc
#
_entry.id   17680f46c6268879eaa4a7ac8314babc
#
_cell.length_a   1.000
_cell.length_b   1.000
_cell.length_c   1.000
_cell.angle_alpha   90.00
_cell.angle_beta   90.00
_cell.angle_gamma   90.00
#
_symmetry.space_group_name_H-M   'P 1'
#
loop_
_entity.id
_entity.type
_entity.pdbx_description
1 polymer ?
#
loop_
_entity_poly.entity_id
_entity_poly.type
_entity_poly.pdbx_seq_one_letter_code
_entity_poly.pdbx_strand_id
1 'polypeptide(L)'
;GYGFVALTAAGILWFLLRSIKKSTVLSTALGARTVVGGWGVRDRKGFVSLASIVFLDIAVQDGFLVFVAFLMVAKQVPPALAAFAVVATLAGGVCGKFACGHLAAKLGIVRSLVLVQSLTAILMTIVFLSPTIVAFMLLPLLGIVLQGSSSISYATVSNFVHDARQSRGFAAIYTMSNGASVAGPLVFGFVADSFRLGVSVAAMVGATLITLPLALCLRSALKRTDP
;
A
#
# COMPACT_ATOMS: atom_id res chain seq x y z
N GLY A 1 -14.22 -24.60 5.91
CA GLY A 1 -14.55 -23.28 6.50
C GLY A 1 -14.46 -22.10 5.54
N TYR A 2 -13.39 -22.00 4.74
CA TYR A 2 -13.13 -20.81 3.88
C TYR A 2 -14.14 -20.63 2.74
N GLY A 3 -14.68 -21.72 2.16
CA GLY A 3 -15.69 -21.65 1.10
C GLY A 3 -16.98 -21.01 1.55
N PHE A 4 -17.41 -21.22 2.80
CA PHE A 4 -18.63 -20.63 3.34
C PHE A 4 -18.49 -19.11 3.53
N VAL A 5 -17.32 -18.65 4.02
CA VAL A 5 -17.02 -17.20 4.17
C VAL A 5 -16.96 -16.51 2.81
N ALA A 6 -16.36 -17.15 1.80
CA ALA A 6 -16.32 -16.62 0.45
C ALA A 6 -17.71 -16.52 -0.20
N LEU A 7 -18.58 -17.52 0.00
CA LEU A 7 -19.93 -17.51 -0.51
C LEU A 7 -20.82 -16.46 0.18
N THR A 8 -20.68 -16.28 1.50
CA THR A 8 -21.43 -15.22 2.23
C THR A 8 -20.96 -13.83 1.80
N ALA A 9 -19.64 -13.62 1.66
CA ALA A 9 -19.11 -12.36 1.16
C ALA A 9 -19.57 -12.07 -0.28
N ALA A 10 -19.56 -13.07 -1.15
CA ALA A 10 -20.04 -12.94 -2.52
C ALA A 10 -21.56 -12.66 -2.57
N GLY A 11 -22.35 -13.27 -1.69
CA GLY A 11 -23.79 -13.03 -1.56
C GLY A 11 -24.11 -11.61 -1.10
N ILE A 12 -23.38 -11.13 -0.08
CA ILE A 12 -23.51 -9.75 0.42
C ILE A 12 -23.11 -8.74 -0.68
N LEU A 13 -22.01 -9.00 -1.36
CA LEU A 13 -21.53 -8.14 -2.45
C LEU A 13 -22.54 -8.10 -3.61
N TRP A 14 -23.10 -9.25 -3.98
CA TRP A 14 -24.13 -9.36 -5.02
C TRP A 14 -25.41 -8.60 -4.64
N PHE A 15 -25.86 -8.71 -3.39
CA PHE A 15 -27.02 -7.99 -2.88
C PHE A 15 -26.80 -6.46 -2.87
N LEU A 16 -25.62 -6.01 -2.41
CA LEU A 16 -25.25 -4.60 -2.42
C LEU A 16 -25.14 -4.05 -3.84
N LEU A 17 -24.51 -4.78 -4.76
CA LEU A 17 -24.38 -4.38 -6.16
C LEU A 17 -25.74 -4.32 -6.86
N ARG A 18 -26.65 -5.23 -6.53
CA ARG A 18 -28.04 -5.21 -7.06
C ARG A 18 -28.82 -4.00 -6.59
N SER A 19 -28.59 -3.56 -5.34
CA SER A 19 -29.20 -2.34 -4.79
C SER A 19 -28.67 -1.07 -5.47
N ILE A 20 -27.35 -1.01 -5.74
CA ILE A 20 -26.69 0.14 -6.38
C ILE A 20 -27.05 0.23 -7.88
N LYS A 21 -27.23 -0.90 -8.56
CA LYS A 21 -27.52 -0.93 -10.02
C LYS A 21 -28.83 -0.24 -10.40
N LYS A 22 -29.77 -0.08 -9.47
CA LYS A 22 -31.02 0.66 -9.69
C LYS A 22 -30.83 2.19 -9.73
N SER A 23 -29.78 2.74 -9.10
CA SER A 23 -29.54 4.19 -9.03
C SER A 23 -28.59 4.71 -10.13
N THR A 24 -27.70 3.87 -10.65
CA THR A 24 -26.62 4.31 -11.53
C THR A 24 -27.00 4.30 -13.02
N VAL A 25 -28.00 3.52 -13.44
CA VAL A 25 -28.38 3.40 -14.87
C VAL A 25 -29.00 4.71 -15.41
N LEU A 26 -29.56 5.56 -14.56
CA LEU A 26 -30.20 6.80 -14.99
C LEU A 26 -29.22 7.96 -15.18
N SER A 27 -28.06 7.92 -14.54
CA SER A 27 -27.05 8.98 -14.60
C SER A 27 -26.07 8.86 -15.79
N THR A 28 -25.89 7.67 -16.33
CA THR A 28 -24.85 7.38 -17.36
C THR A 28 -25.32 7.67 -18.80
N ALA A 29 -26.60 7.93 -19.00
CA ALA A 29 -27.16 8.14 -20.34
C ALA A 29 -27.03 9.58 -20.87
N LEU A 30 -26.62 10.57 -20.06
CA LEU A 30 -26.60 11.99 -20.40
C LEU A 30 -25.22 12.66 -20.40
N GLY A 31 -24.14 11.92 -20.09
CA GLY A 31 -22.78 12.46 -20.11
C GLY A 31 -22.18 12.38 -21.50
N ALA A 32 -22.07 13.53 -22.18
CA ALA A 32 -21.36 13.65 -23.46
C ALA A 32 -19.98 12.96 -23.37
N ARG A 33 -19.77 11.93 -24.19
CA ARG A 33 -18.47 11.29 -24.38
C ARG A 33 -17.50 12.29 -25.00
N THR A 34 -16.80 13.05 -24.18
CA THR A 34 -15.58 13.71 -24.63
C THR A 34 -14.59 12.59 -24.97
N VAL A 35 -14.24 12.47 -26.25
CA VAL A 35 -13.24 11.51 -26.74
C VAL A 35 -11.88 11.97 -26.26
N VAL A 36 -11.52 11.55 -25.04
CA VAL A 36 -10.18 11.79 -24.49
C VAL A 36 -9.23 10.84 -25.20
N GLY A 37 -8.34 11.37 -26.04
CA GLY A 37 -7.32 10.60 -26.74
C GLY A 37 -6.28 10.04 -25.74
N GLY A 38 -5.64 8.90 -26.09
CA GLY A 38 -4.56 8.31 -25.29
C GLY A 38 -4.99 7.61 -23.99
N TRP A 39 -4.10 7.52 -23.01
CA TRP A 39 -4.29 6.81 -21.73
C TRP A 39 -5.17 7.55 -20.72
N GLY A 40 -5.52 8.82 -20.98
CA GLY A 40 -6.34 9.65 -20.09
C GLY A 40 -5.60 10.14 -18.85
N VAL A 41 -4.28 10.13 -18.84
CA VAL A 41 -3.45 10.68 -17.76
C VAL A 41 -3.36 12.19 -17.89
N ARG A 42 -3.78 12.93 -16.86
CA ARG A 42 -3.75 14.41 -16.81
C ARG A 42 -2.33 14.94 -16.67
N ASP A 43 -1.56 14.39 -15.74
CA ASP A 43 -0.13 14.70 -15.55
C ASP A 43 0.68 13.42 -15.53
N ARG A 44 1.47 13.20 -16.60
CA ARG A 44 2.31 12.01 -16.75
C ARG A 44 3.40 11.91 -15.67
N LYS A 45 3.99 13.06 -15.30
CA LYS A 45 5.04 13.06 -14.26
C LYS A 45 4.49 12.71 -12.89
N GLY A 46 3.33 13.27 -12.53
CA GLY A 46 2.65 12.95 -11.28
C GLY A 46 2.20 11.48 -11.23
N PHE A 47 1.65 10.96 -12.33
CA PHE A 47 1.22 9.55 -12.41
C PHE A 47 2.40 8.58 -12.30
N VAL A 48 3.52 8.83 -12.98
CA VAL A 48 4.73 7.99 -12.88
C VAL A 48 5.32 8.06 -11.48
N SER A 49 5.38 9.24 -10.86
CA SER A 49 5.86 9.39 -9.47
C SER A 49 4.98 8.60 -8.49
N LEU A 50 3.64 8.71 -8.62
CA LEU A 50 2.70 7.94 -7.81
C LEU A 50 2.89 6.43 -8.04
N ALA A 51 3.01 6.02 -9.29
CA ALA A 51 3.23 4.64 -9.67
C ALA A 51 4.52 4.06 -9.06
N SER A 52 5.60 4.84 -9.07
CA SER A 52 6.88 4.45 -8.45
C SER A 52 6.77 4.35 -6.93
N ILE A 53 6.03 5.27 -6.27
CA ILE A 53 5.76 5.19 -4.84
C ILE A 53 4.99 3.92 -4.52
N VAL A 54 3.91 3.62 -5.25
CA VAL A 54 3.09 2.43 -5.04
C VAL A 54 3.91 1.16 -5.23
N PHE A 55 4.76 1.11 -6.27
CA PHE A 55 5.61 -0.05 -6.54
C PHE A 55 6.57 -0.33 -5.38
N LEU A 56 7.31 0.68 -4.93
CA LEU A 56 8.25 0.55 -3.82
C LEU A 56 7.53 0.21 -2.51
N ASP A 57 6.43 0.88 -2.24
CA ASP A 57 5.63 0.69 -1.03
C ASP A 57 5.09 -0.74 -0.92
N ILE A 58 4.48 -1.26 -1.98
CA ILE A 58 3.95 -2.63 -2.00
C ILE A 58 5.09 -3.67 -1.95
N ALA A 59 6.19 -3.44 -2.66
CA ALA A 59 7.34 -4.33 -2.61
C ALA A 59 7.92 -4.45 -1.18
N VAL A 60 8.03 -3.32 -0.47
CA VAL A 60 8.47 -3.31 0.94
C VAL A 60 7.44 -3.95 1.84
N GLN A 61 6.15 -3.63 1.66
CA GLN A 61 5.05 -4.13 2.46
C GLN A 61 4.97 -5.67 2.45
N ASP A 62 4.93 -6.27 1.25
CA ASP A 62 4.83 -7.72 1.08
C ASP A 62 6.17 -8.41 1.36
N GLY A 63 7.29 -7.76 1.01
CA GLY A 63 8.63 -8.19 1.40
C GLY A 63 8.74 -8.31 2.93
N PHE A 64 8.37 -7.27 3.66
CA PHE A 64 8.45 -7.29 5.13
C PHE A 64 7.52 -8.33 5.76
N LEU A 65 6.31 -8.53 5.23
CA LEU A 65 5.40 -9.57 5.74
C LEU A 65 5.98 -10.97 5.65
N VAL A 66 6.71 -11.28 4.59
CA VAL A 66 7.45 -12.56 4.49
C VAL A 66 8.60 -12.57 5.49
N PHE A 67 9.35 -11.48 5.59
CA PHE A 67 10.54 -11.40 6.43
C PHE A 67 10.25 -11.35 7.93
N VAL A 68 9.11 -10.85 8.37
CA VAL A 68 8.80 -10.72 9.80
C VAL A 68 8.82 -12.06 10.52
N ALA A 69 8.34 -13.14 9.86
CA ALA A 69 8.40 -14.47 10.43
C ALA A 69 9.84 -14.96 10.57
N PHE A 70 10.67 -14.79 9.53
CA PHE A 70 12.10 -15.14 9.59
C PHE A 70 12.86 -14.30 10.62
N LEU A 71 12.54 -13.03 10.74
CA LEU A 71 13.11 -12.14 11.75
C LEU A 71 12.81 -12.66 13.18
N MET A 72 11.58 -13.11 13.43
CA MET A 72 11.21 -13.67 14.73
C MET A 72 11.93 -14.98 15.00
N VAL A 73 12.06 -15.86 14.02
CA VAL A 73 12.84 -17.11 14.16
C VAL A 73 14.31 -16.80 14.41
N ALA A 74 14.89 -15.81 13.72
CA ALA A 74 16.26 -15.37 13.97
C ALA A 74 16.45 -14.79 15.37
N LYS A 75 15.40 -14.22 15.97
CA LYS A 75 15.35 -13.78 17.38
C LYS A 75 15.02 -14.90 18.37
N GLN A 76 15.16 -16.17 17.96
CA GLN A 76 14.91 -17.38 18.79
C GLN A 76 13.45 -17.56 19.22
N VAL A 77 12.49 -17.00 18.49
CA VAL A 77 11.06 -17.27 18.71
C VAL A 77 10.70 -18.61 18.07
N PRO A 78 9.97 -19.50 18.77
CA PRO A 78 9.48 -20.73 18.19
C PRO A 78 8.67 -20.46 16.90
N PRO A 79 8.79 -21.30 15.84
CA PRO A 79 8.13 -21.08 14.55
C PRO A 79 6.61 -20.91 14.65
N ALA A 80 5.96 -21.62 15.59
CA ALA A 80 4.53 -21.47 15.82
C ALA A 80 4.14 -20.07 16.31
N LEU A 81 4.97 -19.44 17.16
CA LEU A 81 4.75 -18.08 17.63
C LEU A 81 5.22 -17.03 16.59
N ALA A 82 6.23 -17.36 15.78
CA ALA A 82 6.69 -16.46 14.72
C ALA A 82 5.60 -16.20 13.68
N ALA A 83 4.71 -17.17 13.43
CA ALA A 83 3.54 -16.95 12.57
C ALA A 83 2.57 -15.89 13.12
N PHE A 84 2.45 -15.77 14.44
CA PHE A 84 1.64 -14.71 15.06
C PHE A 84 2.19 -13.30 14.82
N ALA A 85 3.48 -13.16 14.54
CA ALA A 85 4.07 -11.88 14.16
C ALA A 85 3.45 -11.34 12.86
N VAL A 86 3.23 -12.21 11.87
CA VAL A 86 2.54 -11.86 10.62
C VAL A 86 1.10 -11.45 10.92
N VAL A 87 0.39 -12.23 11.72
CA VAL A 87 -1.00 -11.95 12.10
C VAL A 87 -1.11 -10.63 12.84
N ALA A 88 -0.21 -10.35 13.78
CA ALA A 88 -0.17 -9.09 14.53
C ALA A 88 0.07 -7.88 13.61
N THR A 89 1.00 -8.01 12.65
CA THR A 89 1.27 -6.98 11.65
C THR A 89 0.06 -6.74 10.74
N LEU A 90 -0.59 -7.80 10.27
CA LEU A 90 -1.80 -7.70 9.44
C LEU A 90 -2.98 -7.10 10.20
N ALA A 91 -3.18 -7.48 11.46
CA ALA A 91 -4.23 -6.91 12.33
C ALA A 91 -4.05 -5.39 12.49
N GLY A 92 -2.81 -4.95 12.75
CA GLY A 92 -2.46 -3.53 12.71
C GLY A 92 -2.78 -2.90 11.37
N GLY A 93 -2.46 -3.59 10.27
CA GLY A 93 -2.70 -3.13 8.91
C GLY A 93 -4.18 -2.85 8.59
N VAL A 94 -5.09 -3.67 9.10
CA VAL A 94 -6.54 -3.42 8.95
C VAL A 94 -6.91 -2.08 9.57
N CYS A 95 -6.48 -1.81 10.80
CA CYS A 95 -6.68 -0.53 11.46
C CYS A 95 -6.01 0.62 10.69
N GLY A 96 -4.82 0.36 10.16
CA GLY A 96 -4.01 1.32 9.41
C GLY A 96 -4.68 1.83 8.15
N LYS A 97 -5.37 0.96 7.40
CA LYS A 97 -6.10 1.35 6.18
C LYS A 97 -7.17 2.40 6.46
N PHE A 98 -7.89 2.29 7.57
CA PHE A 98 -8.87 3.29 8.00
C PHE A 98 -8.20 4.55 8.54
N ALA A 99 -7.23 4.39 9.45
CA ALA A 99 -6.54 5.49 10.10
C ALA A 99 -5.79 6.38 9.10
N CYS A 100 -5.03 5.79 8.19
CA CYS A 100 -4.25 6.52 7.19
C CYS A 100 -5.14 7.18 6.12
N GLY A 101 -6.27 6.57 5.74
CA GLY A 101 -7.26 7.21 4.88
C GLY A 101 -7.83 8.48 5.51
N HIS A 102 -8.20 8.42 6.79
CA HIS A 102 -8.68 9.57 7.54
C HIS A 102 -7.58 10.64 7.75
N LEU A 103 -6.35 10.21 7.97
CA LEU A 103 -5.19 11.09 8.09
C LEU A 103 -4.97 11.88 6.79
N ALA A 104 -5.09 11.21 5.63
CA ALA A 104 -4.95 11.85 4.32
C ALA A 104 -6.04 12.90 4.09
N ALA A 105 -7.26 12.66 4.55
CA ALA A 105 -8.35 13.63 4.46
C ALA A 105 -8.10 14.89 5.31
N LYS A 106 -7.43 14.75 6.48
CA LYS A 106 -7.14 15.88 7.39
C LYS A 106 -5.86 16.65 7.04
N LEU A 107 -4.76 15.95 6.78
CA LEU A 107 -3.44 16.56 6.58
C LEU A 107 -3.09 16.79 5.11
N GLY A 108 -3.88 16.21 4.20
CA GLY A 108 -3.60 16.15 2.78
C GLY A 108 -2.65 15.01 2.41
N ILE A 109 -2.70 14.62 1.13
CA ILE A 109 -2.07 13.42 0.59
C ILE A 109 -0.56 13.37 0.85
N VAL A 110 0.16 14.41 0.43
CA VAL A 110 1.64 14.42 0.47
C VAL A 110 2.18 14.41 1.89
N ARG A 111 1.59 15.22 2.79
CA ARG A 111 2.02 15.27 4.19
C ARG A 111 1.78 13.93 4.88
N SER A 112 0.65 13.31 4.61
CA SER A 112 0.31 12.00 5.17
C SER A 112 1.24 10.92 4.65
N LEU A 113 1.56 10.90 3.34
CA LEU A 113 2.53 9.96 2.78
C LEU A 113 3.91 10.12 3.41
N VAL A 114 4.44 11.35 3.49
CA VAL A 114 5.74 11.61 4.09
C VAL A 114 5.78 11.16 5.54
N LEU A 115 4.74 11.48 6.32
CA LEU A 115 4.66 11.10 7.74
C LEU A 115 4.59 9.58 7.91
N VAL A 116 3.71 8.91 7.17
CA VAL A 116 3.51 7.47 7.26
C VAL A 116 4.76 6.71 6.81
N GLN A 117 5.39 7.11 5.70
CA GLN A 117 6.63 6.47 5.22
C GLN A 117 7.81 6.69 6.17
N SER A 118 7.96 7.90 6.73
CA SER A 118 9.00 8.17 7.73
C SER A 118 8.81 7.30 8.96
N LEU A 119 7.56 7.20 9.45
CA LEU A 119 7.24 6.38 10.62
C LEU A 119 7.43 4.89 10.33
N THR A 120 7.12 4.43 9.13
CA THR A 120 7.39 3.05 8.68
C THR A 120 8.88 2.74 8.72
N ALA A 121 9.73 3.61 8.16
CA ALA A 121 11.18 3.43 8.17
C ALA A 121 11.74 3.38 9.60
N ILE A 122 11.29 4.29 10.47
CA ILE A 122 11.70 4.35 11.89
C ILE A 122 11.26 3.09 12.63
N LEU A 123 10.00 2.72 12.56
CA LEU A 123 9.46 1.56 13.27
C LEU A 123 10.07 0.24 12.76
N MET A 124 10.30 0.11 11.46
CA MET A 124 10.97 -1.07 10.89
C MET A 124 12.39 -1.22 11.45
N THR A 125 13.14 -0.11 11.55
CA THR A 125 14.47 -0.07 12.15
C THR A 125 14.42 -0.44 13.64
N ILE A 126 13.47 0.14 14.38
CA ILE A 126 13.31 -0.14 15.81
C ILE A 126 12.95 -1.61 16.02
N VAL A 127 12.00 -2.18 15.29
CA VAL A 127 11.59 -3.59 15.38
C VAL A 127 12.78 -4.51 15.11
N PHE A 128 13.62 -4.17 14.12
CA PHE A 128 14.82 -4.95 13.83
C PHE A 128 15.83 -4.94 14.98
N LEU A 129 16.12 -3.78 15.57
CA LEU A 129 17.12 -3.59 16.61
C LEU A 129 16.64 -3.98 18.02
N SER A 130 15.32 -4.00 18.25
CA SER A 130 14.74 -4.25 19.58
C SER A 130 14.85 -5.71 20.02
N PRO A 131 14.87 -5.99 21.34
CA PRO A 131 14.71 -7.34 21.87
C PRO A 131 13.35 -7.92 21.45
N THR A 132 13.25 -9.26 21.45
CA THR A 132 12.12 -10.02 20.92
C THR A 132 10.75 -9.53 21.40
N ILE A 133 10.60 -9.31 22.73
CA ILE A 133 9.32 -8.91 23.33
C ILE A 133 8.89 -7.54 22.81
N VAL A 134 9.81 -6.57 22.80
CA VAL A 134 9.55 -5.20 22.33
C VAL A 134 9.22 -5.21 20.82
N ALA A 135 10.00 -5.99 20.04
CA ALA A 135 9.73 -6.14 18.61
C ALA A 135 8.30 -6.65 18.38
N PHE A 136 7.88 -7.68 19.12
CA PHE A 136 6.55 -8.27 19.00
C PHE A 136 5.42 -7.27 19.33
N MET A 137 5.59 -6.47 20.38
CA MET A 137 4.64 -5.42 20.77
C MET A 137 4.54 -4.29 19.76
N LEU A 138 5.62 -4.01 19.03
CA LEU A 138 5.65 -2.96 18.00
C LEU A 138 5.09 -3.39 16.64
N LEU A 139 4.95 -4.70 16.38
CA LEU A 139 4.47 -5.20 15.09
C LEU A 139 3.07 -4.68 14.69
N PRO A 140 2.06 -4.63 15.58
CA PRO A 140 0.77 -4.06 15.23
C PRO A 140 0.90 -2.58 14.85
N LEU A 141 1.71 -1.80 15.56
CA LEU A 141 1.95 -0.39 15.28
C LEU A 141 2.65 -0.20 13.94
N LEU A 142 3.68 -1.02 13.65
CA LEU A 142 4.32 -1.06 12.36
C LEU A 142 3.32 -1.44 11.25
N GLY A 143 2.47 -2.42 11.51
CA GLY A 143 1.41 -2.83 10.59
C GLY A 143 0.46 -1.68 10.20
N ILE A 144 0.09 -0.83 11.17
CA ILE A 144 -0.76 0.35 10.94
C ILE A 144 -0.14 1.26 9.87
N VAL A 145 1.11 1.62 10.00
CA VAL A 145 1.76 2.53 9.05
C VAL A 145 2.15 1.84 7.76
N LEU A 146 2.70 0.64 7.83
CA LEU A 146 3.16 -0.14 6.68
C LEU A 146 2.03 -0.45 5.70
N GLN A 147 0.88 -0.94 6.21
CA GLN A 147 -0.26 -1.32 5.38
C GLN A 147 -1.18 -0.12 5.07
N GLY A 148 -1.13 0.92 5.91
CA GLY A 148 -1.98 2.10 5.78
C GLY A 148 -1.59 3.02 4.62
N SER A 149 -0.30 3.06 4.24
CA SER A 149 0.24 3.88 3.15
C SER A 149 -0.44 3.61 1.81
N SER A 150 -0.77 2.36 1.53
CA SER A 150 -1.47 1.97 0.30
C SER A 150 -2.84 2.63 0.15
N SER A 151 -3.59 2.86 1.25
CA SER A 151 -4.89 3.55 1.19
C SER A 151 -4.76 4.99 0.70
N ILE A 152 -3.68 5.69 1.11
CA ILE A 152 -3.40 7.06 0.66
C ILE A 152 -3.05 7.06 -0.82
N SER A 153 -2.19 6.14 -1.23
CA SER A 153 -1.69 6.03 -2.59
C SER A 153 -2.82 5.71 -3.58
N TYR A 154 -3.68 4.74 -3.27
CA TYR A 154 -4.81 4.39 -4.13
C TYR A 154 -5.85 5.51 -4.23
N ALA A 155 -6.15 6.22 -3.13
CA ALA A 155 -7.05 7.37 -3.16
C ALA A 155 -6.54 8.50 -4.08
N THR A 156 -5.21 8.58 -4.25
CA THR A 156 -4.56 9.62 -5.06
C THR A 156 -4.63 9.36 -6.56
N VAL A 157 -4.88 8.12 -7.00
CA VAL A 157 -4.91 7.74 -8.44
C VAL A 157 -5.92 8.57 -9.22
N SER A 158 -7.10 8.84 -8.63
CA SER A 158 -8.18 9.60 -9.26
C SER A 158 -7.75 11.04 -9.63
N ASN A 159 -6.82 11.64 -8.90
CA ASN A 159 -6.36 13.00 -9.15
C ASN A 159 -5.53 13.14 -10.45
N PHE A 160 -4.94 12.05 -10.92
CA PHE A 160 -4.06 12.04 -12.09
C PHE A 160 -4.69 11.44 -13.35
N VAL A 161 -5.93 10.95 -13.28
CA VAL A 161 -6.61 10.29 -14.39
C VAL A 161 -7.97 10.94 -14.63
N HIS A 162 -8.32 11.17 -15.89
CA HIS A 162 -9.64 11.68 -16.27
C HIS A 162 -10.75 10.71 -15.87
N ASP A 163 -11.89 11.25 -15.42
CA ASP A 163 -13.03 10.46 -14.92
C ASP A 163 -13.51 9.41 -15.91
N ALA A 164 -13.52 9.74 -17.21
CA ALA A 164 -13.91 8.81 -18.28
C ALA A 164 -12.94 7.59 -18.41
N ARG A 165 -11.75 7.63 -17.80
CA ARG A 165 -10.72 6.58 -17.93
C ARG A 165 -10.11 6.14 -16.60
N GLN A 166 -10.74 6.45 -15.49
CA GLN A 166 -10.29 6.06 -14.16
C GLN A 166 -10.03 4.55 -14.05
N SER A 167 -10.90 3.72 -14.64
CA SER A 167 -10.73 2.26 -14.63
C SER A 167 -9.40 1.81 -15.22
N ARG A 168 -8.90 2.47 -16.27
CA ARG A 168 -7.59 2.16 -16.87
C ARG A 168 -6.42 2.57 -15.98
N GLY A 169 -6.52 3.74 -15.35
CA GLY A 169 -5.52 4.22 -14.40
C GLY A 169 -5.40 3.28 -13.19
N PHE A 170 -6.54 2.90 -12.61
CA PHE A 170 -6.56 1.91 -11.53
C PHE A 170 -6.03 0.56 -11.97
N ALA A 171 -6.43 0.06 -13.16
CA ALA A 171 -5.94 -1.21 -13.68
C ALA A 171 -4.40 -1.21 -13.82
N ALA A 172 -3.81 -0.13 -14.35
CA ALA A 172 -2.36 0.00 -14.48
C ALA A 172 -1.67 -0.03 -13.12
N ILE A 173 -2.16 0.74 -12.13
CA ILE A 173 -1.61 0.77 -10.77
C ILE A 173 -1.75 -0.60 -10.09
N TYR A 174 -2.90 -1.28 -10.20
CA TYR A 174 -3.10 -2.62 -9.63
C TYR A 174 -2.20 -3.68 -10.27
N THR A 175 -2.04 -3.66 -11.60
CA THR A 175 -1.12 -4.57 -12.28
C THR A 175 0.31 -4.39 -11.79
N MET A 176 0.72 -3.15 -11.62
CA MET A 176 2.04 -2.81 -11.11
C MET A 176 2.22 -3.20 -9.64
N SER A 177 1.18 -2.99 -8.82
CA SER A 177 1.16 -3.44 -7.42
C SER A 177 1.31 -4.96 -7.30
N ASN A 178 0.59 -5.73 -8.12
CA ASN A 178 0.72 -7.19 -8.13
C ASN A 178 2.13 -7.63 -8.56
N GLY A 179 2.73 -6.94 -9.54
CA GLY A 179 4.12 -7.17 -9.92
C GLY A 179 5.09 -6.88 -8.76
N ALA A 180 4.88 -5.78 -8.05
CA ALA A 180 5.67 -5.41 -6.88
C ALA A 180 5.52 -6.40 -5.72
N SER A 181 4.30 -6.91 -5.50
CA SER A 181 3.98 -7.91 -4.48
C SER A 181 4.77 -9.22 -4.66
N VAL A 182 5.04 -9.61 -5.90
CA VAL A 182 5.88 -10.77 -6.23
C VAL A 182 7.36 -10.40 -6.21
N ALA A 183 7.73 -9.27 -6.80
CA ALA A 183 9.12 -8.85 -6.92
C ALA A 183 9.75 -8.51 -5.56
N GLY A 184 9.00 -7.87 -4.65
CA GLY A 184 9.48 -7.45 -3.34
C GLY A 184 10.09 -8.60 -2.52
N PRO A 185 9.30 -9.64 -2.17
CA PRO A 185 9.81 -10.79 -1.43
C PRO A 185 11.00 -11.47 -2.13
N LEU A 186 10.99 -11.58 -3.46
CA LEU A 186 12.08 -12.20 -4.22
C LEU A 186 13.37 -11.38 -4.13
N VAL A 187 13.30 -10.07 -4.37
CA VAL A 187 14.48 -9.19 -4.32
C VAL A 187 15.05 -9.12 -2.91
N PHE A 188 14.20 -8.87 -1.91
CA PHE A 188 14.66 -8.79 -0.53
C PHE A 188 15.11 -10.15 0.02
N GLY A 189 14.49 -11.27 -0.45
CA GLY A 189 14.93 -12.63 -0.16
C GLY A 189 16.33 -12.88 -0.70
N PHE A 190 16.55 -12.58 -1.97
CA PHE A 190 17.87 -12.71 -2.58
C PHE A 190 18.94 -11.88 -1.86
N VAL A 191 18.61 -10.67 -1.44
CA VAL A 191 19.53 -9.82 -0.65
C VAL A 191 19.83 -10.45 0.72
N ALA A 192 18.82 -11.04 1.39
CA ALA A 192 19.04 -11.70 2.68
C ALA A 192 19.91 -12.94 2.57
N ASP A 193 19.70 -13.75 1.53
CA ASP A 193 20.45 -14.98 1.26
C ASP A 193 21.90 -14.68 0.86
N SER A 194 22.10 -13.62 0.05
CA SER A 194 23.43 -13.25 -0.47
C SER A 194 24.30 -12.53 0.56
N PHE A 195 23.69 -11.74 1.45
CA PHE A 195 24.43 -10.91 2.41
C PHE A 195 24.08 -11.26 3.87
N ARG A 196 23.00 -10.78 4.39
CA ARG A 196 22.44 -11.04 5.75
C ARG A 196 21.04 -10.47 5.86
N LEU A 197 20.26 -11.01 6.78
CA LEU A 197 18.92 -10.49 7.09
C LEU A 197 18.91 -8.98 7.38
N GLY A 198 19.92 -8.48 8.11
CA GLY A 198 20.03 -7.04 8.42
C GLY A 198 20.23 -6.15 7.19
N VAL A 199 20.95 -6.62 6.18
CA VAL A 199 21.15 -5.88 4.91
C VAL A 199 19.83 -5.81 4.14
N SER A 200 19.04 -6.88 4.16
CA SER A 200 17.72 -6.89 3.53
C SER A 200 16.77 -5.91 4.22
N VAL A 201 16.72 -5.88 5.55
CA VAL A 201 15.92 -4.89 6.29
C VAL A 201 16.41 -3.46 5.99
N ALA A 202 17.72 -3.22 5.95
CA ALA A 202 18.27 -1.92 5.58
C ALA A 202 17.89 -1.52 4.15
N ALA A 203 17.87 -2.47 3.21
CA ALA A 203 17.41 -2.23 1.84
C ALA A 203 15.91 -1.87 1.80
N MET A 204 15.05 -2.54 2.59
CA MET A 204 13.63 -2.19 2.73
C MET A 204 13.45 -0.78 3.30
N VAL A 205 14.20 -0.43 4.36
CA VAL A 205 14.20 0.93 4.94
C VAL A 205 14.66 1.96 3.90
N GLY A 206 15.73 1.66 3.15
CA GLY A 206 16.22 2.50 2.07
C GLY A 206 15.18 2.71 0.97
N ALA A 207 14.50 1.64 0.53
CA ALA A 207 13.42 1.71 -0.44
C ALA A 207 12.25 2.59 0.06
N THR A 208 11.89 2.45 1.34
CA THR A 208 10.88 3.30 1.98
C THR A 208 11.31 4.78 2.01
N LEU A 209 12.57 5.05 2.32
CA LEU A 209 13.10 6.42 2.32
C LEU A 209 13.15 7.06 0.92
N ILE A 210 13.37 6.27 -0.13
CA ILE A 210 13.31 6.73 -1.53
C ILE A 210 11.90 7.23 -1.89
N THR A 211 10.85 6.72 -1.26
CA THR A 211 9.49 7.23 -1.51
C THR A 211 9.29 8.66 -1.03
N LEU A 212 10.10 9.17 -0.08
CA LEU A 212 9.97 10.53 0.45
C LEU A 212 10.22 11.61 -0.62
N PRO A 213 11.37 11.62 -1.35
CA PRO A 213 11.58 12.58 -2.41
C PRO A 213 10.56 12.43 -3.55
N LEU A 214 10.11 11.19 -3.85
CA LEU A 214 9.05 10.96 -4.83
C LEU A 214 7.71 11.59 -4.39
N ALA A 215 7.37 11.51 -3.10
CA ALA A 215 6.19 12.16 -2.55
C ALA A 215 6.29 13.70 -2.61
N LEU A 216 7.48 14.26 -2.46
CA LEU A 216 7.70 15.71 -2.65
C LEU A 216 7.54 16.12 -4.13
N CYS A 217 8.02 15.31 -5.07
CA CYS A 217 7.77 15.51 -6.50
C CYS A 217 6.27 15.46 -6.83
N LEU A 218 5.53 14.56 -6.17
CA LEU A 218 4.08 14.43 -6.31
C LEU A 218 3.35 15.72 -5.88
N ARG A 219 3.87 16.45 -4.88
CA ARG A 219 3.32 17.73 -4.43
C ARG A 219 3.26 18.78 -5.55
N SER A 220 4.31 18.84 -6.36
CA SER A 220 4.39 19.78 -7.49
C SER A 220 3.38 19.44 -8.57
N ALA A 221 3.11 18.16 -8.79
CA ALA A 221 2.15 17.67 -9.74
C ALA A 221 0.69 17.90 -9.27
N LEU A 222 0.39 17.65 -7.99
CA LEU A 222 -0.94 17.89 -7.41
C LEU A 222 -1.34 19.37 -7.46
N LYS A 223 -0.40 20.30 -7.23
CA LYS A 223 -0.65 21.74 -7.34
C LYS A 223 -0.97 22.21 -8.78
N ARG A 224 -0.61 21.41 -9.80
CA ARG A 224 -0.91 21.71 -11.20
C ARG A 224 -2.26 21.16 -11.66
N THR A 225 -2.80 20.20 -10.94
CA THR A 225 -4.07 19.56 -11.26
C THR A 225 -5.26 20.16 -10.50
N ASP A 226 -5.00 20.91 -9.41
CA ASP A 226 -6.02 21.75 -8.78
C ASP A 226 -6.20 23.01 -9.64
N PRO A 227 -7.44 23.32 -10.11
CA PRO A 227 -7.75 24.49 -10.92
C PRO A 227 -7.62 25.80 -10.15
#